data_fee2cd9a8523f51ed1611582c9c01bbd
#
_entry.id   fee2cd9a8523f51ed1611582c9c01bbd
#
_cell.length_a   1.000
_cell.length_b   1.000
_cell.length_c   1.000
_cell.angle_alpha   90.00
_cell.angle_beta   90.00
_cell.angle_gamma   90.00
#
_symmetry.space_group_name_H-M   'P 1'
#
loop_
_entity.id
_entity.type
_entity.pdbx_description
1 polymer ?
#
loop_
_entity_poly.entity_id
_entity_poly.type
_entity_poly.pdbx_seq_one_letter_code
_entity_poly.pdbx_strand_id
1 'polypeptide(L)'
;MNAAAIELAETPTSVQILQKILDTARECVLVVDANMRIANCNVPAAVAFGRDGLEIEGMRLSEVIRDLDLHEAFRRALTTQTASDVRLELTRAGNRRFDVHVAPIELDGVTHSIGFFYETTQIDRLESIRQEFLSNISHELRTPLTSILAFVETLENGGIDDKENNLRFLEVIRRNAERMHSLIADILELSLIESGNVSVEMRDVRLAVAVQDVIAALSAKAATRNITLKNEVPDTAVISADIVRIEQMLTNLIDNAIKFNREGGSVTVSFDHTDGNDTIRVADTGEGILPEHIDRIFERFYRTDRARSREIGGTGLGLAIVKHLAKLHGGEVSVNSVLGQGTTFSIVLPSLAR
;
A
#
# COMPACT_ATOMS: atom_id res chain seq x y z
N MET A 1 2.24 -34.15 67.39
CA MET A 1 1.09 -34.50 66.57
C MET A 1 0.66 -33.21 65.85
N ASN A 2 1.15 -33.02 64.65
CA ASN A 2 0.73 -31.90 63.79
C ASN A 2 0.01 -32.52 62.59
N ALA A 3 -1.32 -32.43 62.61
CA ALA A 3 -2.12 -32.74 61.43
C ALA A 3 -2.04 -31.58 60.48
N ALA A 4 -1.30 -31.76 59.42
CA ALA A 4 -1.34 -30.83 58.27
C ALA A 4 -2.72 -30.93 57.63
N ALA A 5 -3.49 -29.85 57.68
CA ALA A 5 -4.70 -29.68 56.92
C ALA A 5 -4.29 -29.63 55.42
N ILE A 6 -4.62 -30.69 54.71
CA ILE A 6 -4.59 -30.67 53.23
C ILE A 6 -5.78 -29.81 52.84
N GLU A 7 -5.52 -28.57 52.42
CA GLU A 7 -6.47 -27.72 51.73
C GLU A 7 -6.87 -28.43 50.45
N LEU A 8 -8.08 -29.00 50.43
CA LEU A 8 -8.71 -29.55 49.25
C LEU A 8 -8.89 -28.36 48.28
N ALA A 9 -8.04 -28.26 47.26
CA ALA A 9 -8.24 -27.34 46.17
C ALA A 9 -9.62 -27.63 45.57
N GLU A 10 -10.56 -26.70 45.74
CA GLU A 10 -11.87 -26.75 45.09
C GLU A 10 -11.67 -27.00 43.60
N THR A 11 -12.29 -28.05 43.07
CA THR A 11 -12.32 -28.31 41.61
C THR A 11 -12.96 -27.10 40.93
N PRO A 12 -12.28 -26.44 40.01
CA PRO A 12 -12.82 -25.25 39.37
C PRO A 12 -14.14 -25.57 38.69
N THR A 13 -15.14 -24.71 38.84
CA THR A 13 -16.45 -24.85 38.19
C THR A 13 -16.27 -24.77 36.68
N SER A 14 -17.20 -25.38 35.90
CA SER A 14 -17.17 -25.34 34.43
C SER A 14 -17.04 -23.90 33.89
N VAL A 15 -17.67 -22.94 34.57
CA VAL A 15 -17.59 -21.50 34.25
C VAL A 15 -16.18 -20.94 34.46
N GLN A 16 -15.49 -21.30 35.56
CA GLN A 16 -14.13 -20.85 35.83
C GLN A 16 -13.11 -21.42 34.82
N ILE A 17 -13.32 -22.67 34.38
CA ILE A 17 -12.49 -23.30 33.36
C ILE A 17 -12.72 -22.58 32.01
N LEU A 18 -13.99 -22.35 31.66
CA LEU A 18 -14.34 -21.62 30.45
C LEU A 18 -13.70 -20.20 30.41
N GLN A 19 -13.81 -19.47 31.54
CA GLN A 19 -13.20 -18.12 31.63
C GLN A 19 -11.69 -18.15 31.35
N LYS A 20 -10.97 -19.09 31.98
CA LYS A 20 -9.53 -19.25 31.75
C LYS A 20 -9.20 -19.59 30.28
N ILE A 21 -10.01 -20.42 29.64
CA ILE A 21 -9.85 -20.74 28.20
C ILE A 21 -10.11 -19.52 27.37
N LEU A 22 -11.18 -18.78 27.63
CA LEU A 22 -11.54 -17.56 26.92
C LEU A 22 -10.44 -16.48 27.02
N ASP A 23 -9.85 -16.31 28.21
CA ASP A 23 -8.80 -15.31 28.44
C ASP A 23 -7.46 -15.69 27.79
N THR A 24 -7.27 -16.95 27.36
CA THR A 24 -6.09 -17.35 26.57
C THR A 24 -6.28 -17.17 25.06
N ALA A 25 -7.52 -17.02 24.61
CA ALA A 25 -7.81 -16.80 23.20
C ALA A 25 -7.40 -15.38 22.77
N ARG A 26 -6.78 -15.28 21.60
CA ARG A 26 -6.42 -13.98 20.98
C ARG A 26 -7.57 -13.36 20.19
N GLU A 27 -8.48 -14.19 19.73
CA GLU A 27 -9.69 -13.83 19.02
C GLU A 27 -10.72 -13.27 20.01
N CYS A 28 -11.61 -12.39 19.52
CA CYS A 28 -12.72 -11.92 20.34
C CYS A 28 -13.74 -13.04 20.50
N VAL A 29 -14.15 -13.31 21.73
CA VAL A 29 -15.15 -14.33 22.03
C VAL A 29 -16.25 -13.74 22.91
N LEU A 30 -17.51 -13.98 22.50
CA LEU A 30 -18.72 -13.61 23.25
C LEU A 30 -19.55 -14.85 23.53
N VAL A 31 -20.04 -14.97 24.78
CA VAL A 31 -21.06 -15.97 25.17
C VAL A 31 -22.37 -15.22 25.45
N VAL A 32 -23.45 -15.69 24.82
CA VAL A 32 -24.76 -15.06 24.90
C VAL A 32 -25.77 -16.02 25.47
N ASP A 33 -26.60 -15.56 26.44
CA ASP A 33 -27.64 -16.33 27.12
C ASP A 33 -28.91 -16.44 26.26
N ALA A 34 -29.87 -17.20 26.78
CA ALA A 34 -31.19 -17.42 26.16
C ALA A 34 -31.99 -16.11 25.93
N ASN A 35 -31.69 -15.04 26.64
CA ASN A 35 -32.33 -13.73 26.51
C ASN A 35 -31.59 -12.79 25.61
N MET A 36 -30.61 -13.29 24.86
CA MET A 36 -29.75 -12.49 23.96
C MET A 36 -28.92 -11.44 24.72
N ARG A 37 -28.53 -11.74 25.97
CA ARG A 37 -27.59 -10.93 26.76
C ARG A 37 -26.21 -11.56 26.74
N ILE A 38 -25.18 -10.74 26.76
CA ILE A 38 -23.81 -11.18 26.86
C ILE A 38 -23.59 -11.71 28.27
N ALA A 39 -23.50 -13.01 28.38
CA ALA A 39 -23.27 -13.71 29.64
C ALA A 39 -21.79 -13.67 30.04
N ASN A 40 -20.90 -13.67 29.05
CA ASN A 40 -19.45 -13.63 29.24
C ASN A 40 -18.74 -13.15 28.02
N CYS A 41 -17.56 -12.53 28.17
CA CYS A 41 -16.68 -12.16 27.09
C CYS A 41 -15.20 -12.24 27.54
N ASN A 42 -14.31 -12.39 26.57
CA ASN A 42 -12.88 -12.27 26.87
C ASN A 42 -12.38 -10.84 26.71
N VAL A 43 -11.15 -10.57 27.20
CA VAL A 43 -10.52 -9.25 27.14
C VAL A 43 -10.47 -8.67 25.72
N PRO A 44 -10.06 -9.42 24.67
CA PRO A 44 -10.11 -8.91 23.30
C PRO A 44 -11.50 -8.44 22.84
N ALA A 45 -12.57 -9.18 23.20
CA ALA A 45 -13.94 -8.81 22.86
C ALA A 45 -14.40 -7.56 23.63
N ALA A 46 -14.08 -7.46 24.92
CA ALA A 46 -14.36 -6.27 25.71
C ALA A 46 -13.68 -5.01 25.13
N VAL A 47 -12.44 -5.12 24.66
CA VAL A 47 -11.71 -4.02 24.00
C VAL A 47 -12.31 -3.70 22.62
N ALA A 48 -12.65 -4.72 21.82
CA ALA A 48 -13.13 -4.54 20.45
C ALA A 48 -14.54 -3.96 20.40
N PHE A 49 -15.44 -4.35 21.29
CA PHE A 49 -16.86 -4.03 21.28
C PHE A 49 -17.29 -3.11 22.43
N GLY A 50 -16.46 -2.96 23.46
CA GLY A 50 -16.71 -2.06 24.59
C GLY A 50 -16.74 -0.59 24.18
N ARG A 51 -17.44 0.22 24.94
CA ARG A 51 -17.49 1.68 24.76
C ARG A 51 -16.94 2.34 26.01
N ASP A 52 -15.94 3.18 25.89
CA ASP A 52 -15.42 4.06 26.95
C ASP A 52 -15.11 3.34 28.28
N GLY A 53 -14.62 2.08 28.22
CA GLY A 53 -14.31 1.27 29.39
C GLY A 53 -15.54 0.67 30.10
N LEU A 54 -16.73 0.73 29.49
CA LEU A 54 -17.93 0.07 30.01
C LEU A 54 -17.85 -1.44 29.82
N GLU A 55 -18.12 -2.20 30.88
CA GLU A 55 -18.32 -3.64 30.82
C GLU A 55 -19.51 -3.94 29.89
N ILE A 56 -19.31 -4.84 28.94
CA ILE A 56 -20.36 -5.27 28.00
C ILE A 56 -21.16 -6.46 28.51
N GLU A 57 -20.71 -7.11 29.58
CA GLU A 57 -21.41 -8.21 30.23
C GLU A 57 -22.75 -7.74 30.81
N GLY A 58 -23.77 -8.58 30.67
CA GLY A 58 -25.15 -8.27 31.06
C GLY A 58 -25.92 -7.38 30.05
N MET A 59 -25.24 -6.73 29.14
CA MET A 59 -25.87 -5.93 28.07
C MET A 59 -26.54 -6.83 27.02
N ARG A 60 -27.57 -6.34 26.35
CA ARG A 60 -28.11 -7.05 25.19
C ARG A 60 -27.14 -6.98 24.02
N LEU A 61 -26.99 -8.08 23.29
CA LEU A 61 -26.13 -8.13 22.09
C LEU A 61 -26.45 -6.98 21.11
N SER A 62 -27.73 -6.62 20.96
CA SER A 62 -28.17 -5.52 20.08
C SER A 62 -27.75 -4.11 20.55
N GLU A 63 -27.41 -3.94 21.80
CA GLU A 63 -26.92 -2.66 22.32
C GLU A 63 -25.44 -2.48 22.01
N VAL A 64 -24.70 -3.59 21.92
CA VAL A 64 -23.24 -3.64 21.66
C VAL A 64 -22.95 -3.73 20.16
N ILE A 65 -23.55 -4.70 19.48
CA ILE A 65 -23.36 -4.95 18.04
C ILE A 65 -24.73 -4.90 17.36
N ARG A 66 -24.89 -3.97 16.39
CA ARG A 66 -26.13 -3.77 15.64
C ARG A 66 -26.01 -4.39 14.25
N ASP A 67 -26.12 -5.68 14.18
CA ASP A 67 -26.09 -6.45 12.93
C ASP A 67 -27.18 -7.52 12.98
N LEU A 68 -28.04 -7.58 11.96
CA LEU A 68 -29.20 -8.46 11.93
C LEU A 68 -28.81 -9.90 11.69
N ASP A 69 -27.85 -10.15 10.81
CA ASP A 69 -27.41 -11.50 10.44
C ASP A 69 -26.68 -12.15 11.62
N LEU A 70 -25.87 -11.39 12.34
CA LEU A 70 -25.23 -11.83 13.56
C LEU A 70 -26.26 -12.18 14.64
N HIS A 71 -27.25 -11.34 14.85
CA HIS A 71 -28.32 -11.62 15.83
C HIS A 71 -29.11 -12.87 15.48
N GLU A 72 -29.40 -13.08 14.19
CA GLU A 72 -30.09 -14.27 13.72
C GLU A 72 -29.23 -15.53 13.93
N ALA A 73 -27.90 -15.44 13.72
CA ALA A 73 -26.99 -16.54 13.97
C ALA A 73 -26.97 -16.96 15.45
N PHE A 74 -26.84 -15.99 16.37
CA PHE A 74 -26.91 -16.27 17.82
C PHE A 74 -28.27 -16.86 18.23
N ARG A 75 -29.37 -16.30 17.73
CA ARG A 75 -30.73 -16.83 17.99
C ARG A 75 -30.90 -18.24 17.45
N ARG A 76 -30.41 -18.53 16.26
CA ARG A 76 -30.47 -19.86 15.64
C ARG A 76 -29.65 -20.87 16.47
N ALA A 77 -28.47 -20.53 16.92
CA ALA A 77 -27.68 -21.37 17.79
C ALA A 77 -28.41 -21.71 19.11
N LEU A 78 -29.14 -20.73 19.70
CA LEU A 78 -29.93 -20.93 20.90
C LEU A 78 -31.18 -21.80 20.69
N THR A 79 -31.86 -21.65 19.55
CA THR A 79 -33.19 -22.27 19.32
C THR A 79 -33.11 -23.59 18.58
N THR A 80 -32.29 -23.68 17.54
CA THR A 80 -32.18 -24.88 16.69
C THR A 80 -30.89 -25.67 16.93
N GLN A 81 -30.03 -25.19 17.83
CA GLN A 81 -28.74 -25.80 18.13
C GLN A 81 -27.86 -26.05 16.91
N THR A 82 -27.93 -25.15 15.92
CA THR A 82 -27.12 -25.22 14.70
C THR A 82 -26.08 -24.12 14.68
N ALA A 83 -24.85 -24.50 14.38
CA ALA A 83 -23.78 -23.53 14.15
C ALA A 83 -23.96 -22.81 12.80
N SER A 84 -23.47 -21.60 12.71
CA SER A 84 -23.49 -20.80 11.48
C SER A 84 -22.32 -19.81 11.45
N ASP A 85 -21.90 -19.47 10.22
CA ASP A 85 -20.87 -18.47 9.96
C ASP A 85 -21.52 -17.18 9.44
N VAL A 86 -21.06 -16.03 9.92
CA VAL A 86 -21.56 -14.71 9.55
C VAL A 86 -20.39 -13.77 9.34
N ARG A 87 -20.49 -12.89 8.33
CA ARG A 87 -19.54 -11.82 8.13
C ARG A 87 -20.05 -10.53 8.74
N LEU A 88 -19.26 -9.89 9.60
CA LEU A 88 -19.62 -8.68 10.34
C LEU A 88 -18.72 -7.50 9.93
N GLU A 89 -19.32 -6.36 9.61
CA GLU A 89 -18.61 -5.09 9.38
C GLU A 89 -18.98 -4.06 10.46
N LEU A 90 -17.97 -3.57 11.19
CA LEU A 90 -18.13 -2.55 12.23
C LEU A 90 -17.58 -1.20 11.76
N THR A 91 -18.43 -0.34 11.25
CA THR A 91 -18.07 1.02 10.77
C THR A 91 -17.61 1.95 11.89
N ARG A 92 -18.11 1.76 13.12
CA ARG A 92 -17.84 2.66 14.27
C ARG A 92 -16.46 2.47 14.93
N ALA A 93 -15.85 1.31 14.76
CA ALA A 93 -14.57 0.96 15.40
C ALA A 93 -13.40 0.93 14.38
N GLY A 94 -13.33 1.89 13.47
CA GLY A 94 -12.27 1.96 12.47
C GLY A 94 -12.47 1.04 11.26
N ASN A 95 -13.71 0.76 10.89
CA ASN A 95 -14.07 -0.08 9.74
C ASN A 95 -13.47 -1.50 9.83
N ARG A 96 -13.66 -2.16 11.00
CA ARG A 96 -13.16 -3.52 11.26
C ARG A 96 -14.10 -4.56 10.67
N ARG A 97 -13.52 -5.62 10.10
CA ARG A 97 -14.23 -6.77 9.56
C ARG A 97 -13.91 -8.03 10.33
N PHE A 98 -14.94 -8.84 10.57
CA PHE A 98 -14.83 -10.10 11.28
C PHE A 98 -15.55 -11.20 10.52
N ASP A 99 -14.92 -12.37 10.40
CA ASP A 99 -15.61 -13.62 10.13
C ASP A 99 -16.01 -14.21 11.49
N VAL A 100 -17.29 -14.44 11.70
CA VAL A 100 -17.85 -14.86 13.00
C VAL A 100 -18.41 -16.26 12.89
N HIS A 101 -17.88 -17.18 13.69
CA HIS A 101 -18.44 -18.52 13.87
C HIS A 101 -19.29 -18.54 15.14
N VAL A 102 -20.60 -18.78 14.99
CA VAL A 102 -21.54 -18.88 16.12
C VAL A 102 -22.00 -20.31 16.29
N ALA A 103 -21.85 -20.85 17.50
CA ALA A 103 -22.23 -22.23 17.83
C ALA A 103 -23.00 -22.30 19.17
N PRO A 104 -23.85 -23.30 19.35
CA PRO A 104 -24.47 -23.60 20.67
C PRO A 104 -23.41 -24.16 21.60
N ILE A 105 -23.55 -23.85 22.89
CA ILE A 105 -22.75 -24.43 23.99
C ILE A 105 -23.68 -24.68 25.18
N GLU A 106 -23.49 -25.80 25.88
CA GLU A 106 -24.21 -26.10 27.09
C GLU A 106 -23.31 -25.84 28.30
N LEU A 107 -23.75 -24.99 29.20
CA LEU A 107 -23.08 -24.66 30.45
C LEU A 107 -24.02 -24.92 31.59
N ASP A 108 -23.61 -25.82 32.51
CA ASP A 108 -24.36 -26.20 33.68
C ASP A 108 -25.84 -26.58 33.41
N GLY A 109 -26.10 -27.26 32.26
CA GLY A 109 -27.43 -27.70 31.84
C GLY A 109 -28.28 -26.59 31.19
N VAL A 110 -27.68 -25.42 30.93
CA VAL A 110 -28.36 -24.30 30.23
C VAL A 110 -27.71 -24.05 28.87
N THR A 111 -28.53 -23.95 27.84
CA THR A 111 -28.04 -23.64 26.48
C THR A 111 -27.68 -22.16 26.36
N HIS A 112 -26.46 -21.92 25.95
CA HIS A 112 -25.92 -20.61 25.54
C HIS A 112 -25.48 -20.67 24.07
N SER A 113 -25.14 -19.54 23.50
CA SER A 113 -24.46 -19.48 22.23
C SER A 113 -23.10 -18.78 22.37
N ILE A 114 -22.08 -19.33 21.74
CA ILE A 114 -20.73 -18.78 21.71
C ILE A 114 -20.40 -18.29 20.31
N GLY A 115 -19.85 -17.08 20.20
CA GLY A 115 -19.37 -16.50 18.95
C GLY A 115 -17.88 -16.26 19.00
N PHE A 116 -17.15 -16.80 18.03
CA PHE A 116 -15.73 -16.54 17.78
C PHE A 116 -15.60 -15.54 16.64
N PHE A 117 -14.95 -14.40 16.89
CA PHE A 117 -14.81 -13.31 15.94
C PHE A 117 -13.36 -13.24 15.48
N TYR A 118 -13.12 -13.66 14.25
CA TYR A 118 -11.82 -13.62 13.59
C TYR A 118 -11.69 -12.31 12.82
N GLU A 119 -10.80 -11.42 13.24
CA GLU A 119 -10.61 -10.15 12.55
C GLU A 119 -9.89 -10.36 11.22
N THR A 120 -10.59 -10.08 10.11
CA THR A 120 -10.08 -10.21 8.74
C THR A 120 -9.68 -8.88 8.12
N THR A 121 -9.81 -7.76 8.84
CA THR A 121 -9.60 -6.40 8.34
C THR A 121 -8.30 -6.22 7.55
N GLN A 122 -7.19 -6.75 8.06
CA GLN A 122 -5.88 -6.62 7.41
C GLN A 122 -5.79 -7.50 6.15
N ILE A 123 -6.33 -8.71 6.21
CA ILE A 123 -6.33 -9.66 5.09
C ILE A 123 -7.18 -9.11 3.96
N ASP A 124 -8.41 -8.67 4.25
CA ASP A 124 -9.33 -8.09 3.27
C ASP A 124 -8.75 -6.81 2.63
N ARG A 125 -8.06 -6.00 3.44
CA ARG A 125 -7.36 -4.80 2.94
C ARG A 125 -6.24 -5.16 1.97
N LEU A 126 -5.41 -6.14 2.29
CA LEU A 126 -4.33 -6.61 1.42
C LEU A 126 -4.89 -7.22 0.14
N GLU A 127 -5.96 -8.00 0.24
CA GLU A 127 -6.63 -8.60 -0.92
C GLU A 127 -7.27 -7.52 -1.82
N SER A 128 -7.93 -6.53 -1.25
CA SER A 128 -8.48 -5.38 -1.98
C SER A 128 -7.39 -4.60 -2.72
N ILE A 129 -6.26 -4.31 -2.07
CA ILE A 129 -5.10 -3.65 -2.69
C ILE A 129 -4.55 -4.50 -3.85
N ARG A 130 -4.48 -5.83 -3.68
CA ARG A 130 -4.04 -6.74 -4.73
C ARG A 130 -4.99 -6.77 -5.92
N GLN A 131 -6.31 -6.82 -5.67
CA GLN A 131 -7.32 -6.80 -6.73
C GLN A 131 -7.32 -5.49 -7.49
N GLU A 132 -7.21 -4.36 -6.79
CA GLU A 132 -7.07 -3.04 -7.40
C GLU A 132 -5.80 -2.94 -8.27
N PHE A 133 -4.67 -3.47 -7.79
CA PHE A 133 -3.43 -3.54 -8.55
C PHE A 133 -3.59 -4.32 -9.86
N LEU A 134 -4.18 -5.53 -9.82
CA LEU A 134 -4.41 -6.35 -11.02
C LEU A 134 -5.40 -5.69 -12.00
N SER A 135 -6.44 -5.05 -11.49
CA SER A 135 -7.39 -4.28 -12.28
C SER A 135 -6.71 -3.13 -13.00
N ASN A 136 -5.88 -2.36 -12.29
CA ASN A 136 -5.14 -1.22 -12.85
C ASN A 136 -4.14 -1.68 -13.93
N ILE A 137 -3.40 -2.79 -13.71
CA ILE A 137 -2.54 -3.41 -14.75
C ILE A 137 -3.36 -3.69 -16.02
N SER A 138 -4.49 -4.38 -15.86
CA SER A 138 -5.33 -4.76 -17.00
C SER A 138 -5.81 -3.54 -17.79
N HIS A 139 -6.18 -2.48 -17.10
CA HIS A 139 -6.61 -1.22 -17.74
C HIS A 139 -5.47 -0.48 -18.44
N GLU A 140 -4.31 -0.37 -17.79
CA GLU A 140 -3.14 0.34 -18.35
C GLU A 140 -2.48 -0.42 -19.50
N LEU A 141 -2.63 -1.75 -19.59
CA LEU A 141 -2.19 -2.54 -20.76
C LEU A 141 -3.21 -2.51 -21.89
N ARG A 142 -4.51 -2.53 -21.61
CA ARG A 142 -5.57 -2.57 -22.63
C ARG A 142 -5.58 -1.32 -23.50
N THR A 143 -5.40 -0.16 -22.90
CA THR A 143 -5.47 1.14 -23.64
C THR A 143 -4.43 1.24 -24.76
N PRO A 144 -3.11 1.07 -24.53
CA PRO A 144 -2.11 1.13 -25.60
C PRO A 144 -2.29 -0.01 -26.60
N LEU A 145 -2.67 -1.21 -26.17
CA LEU A 145 -2.92 -2.34 -27.06
C LEU A 145 -4.07 -2.03 -28.04
N THR A 146 -5.20 -1.50 -27.55
CA THR A 146 -6.33 -1.11 -28.40
C THR A 146 -5.91 -0.05 -29.40
N SER A 147 -5.07 0.93 -28.99
CA SER A 147 -4.53 1.94 -29.89
C SER A 147 -3.64 1.32 -30.99
N ILE A 148 -2.75 0.39 -30.62
CA ILE A 148 -1.90 -0.31 -31.62
C ILE A 148 -2.78 -1.03 -32.64
N LEU A 149 -3.74 -1.83 -32.18
CA LEU A 149 -4.64 -2.60 -33.06
C LEU A 149 -5.44 -1.69 -34.00
N ALA A 150 -5.97 -0.57 -33.51
CA ALA A 150 -6.71 0.38 -34.35
C ALA A 150 -5.85 1.02 -35.46
N PHE A 151 -4.60 1.37 -35.16
CA PHE A 151 -3.70 1.92 -36.15
C PHE A 151 -3.15 0.87 -37.13
N VAL A 152 -2.97 -0.39 -36.69
CA VAL A 152 -2.67 -1.50 -37.59
C VAL A 152 -3.82 -1.72 -38.58
N GLU A 153 -5.08 -1.79 -38.09
CA GLU A 153 -6.25 -1.92 -38.94
C GLU A 153 -6.39 -0.75 -39.91
N THR A 154 -6.06 0.49 -39.50
CA THR A 154 -6.05 1.66 -40.37
C THR A 154 -5.01 1.51 -41.50
N LEU A 155 -3.82 0.99 -41.17
CA LEU A 155 -2.77 0.74 -42.17
C LEU A 155 -3.18 -0.38 -43.14
N GLU A 156 -3.79 -1.46 -42.68
CA GLU A 156 -4.30 -2.56 -43.51
C GLU A 156 -5.42 -2.13 -44.45
N ASN A 157 -6.28 -1.23 -43.99
CA ASN A 157 -7.41 -0.68 -44.80
C ASN A 157 -7.00 0.46 -45.74
N GLY A 158 -5.73 0.50 -46.18
CA GLY A 158 -5.20 1.44 -47.18
C GLY A 158 -4.41 2.61 -46.60
N GLY A 159 -4.34 2.78 -45.30
CA GLY A 159 -3.53 3.83 -44.67
C GLY A 159 -2.03 3.70 -44.93
N ILE A 160 -1.56 2.50 -45.33
CA ILE A 160 -0.16 2.27 -45.71
C ILE A 160 0.23 3.07 -46.99
N ASP A 161 -0.72 3.31 -47.90
CA ASP A 161 -0.53 4.05 -49.12
C ASP A 161 -0.64 5.56 -48.94
N ASP A 162 -1.13 6.01 -47.75
CA ASP A 162 -1.19 7.41 -47.38
C ASP A 162 0.20 7.92 -46.97
N LYS A 163 0.93 8.46 -47.95
CA LYS A 163 2.31 8.92 -47.79
C LYS A 163 2.48 10.06 -46.77
N GLU A 164 1.43 10.78 -46.45
CA GLU A 164 1.48 11.88 -45.49
C GLU A 164 1.32 11.37 -44.04
N ASN A 165 0.49 10.35 -43.82
CA ASN A 165 0.11 9.92 -42.50
C ASN A 165 0.68 8.54 -42.07
N ASN A 166 1.14 7.69 -43.00
CA ASN A 166 1.59 6.33 -42.66
C ASN A 166 2.72 6.31 -41.62
N LEU A 167 3.69 7.21 -41.73
CA LEU A 167 4.79 7.34 -40.76
C LEU A 167 4.27 7.78 -39.36
N ARG A 168 3.27 8.65 -39.35
CA ARG A 168 2.63 9.09 -38.12
C ARG A 168 1.88 7.94 -37.44
N PHE A 169 1.20 7.08 -38.19
CA PHE A 169 0.54 5.88 -37.65
C PHE A 169 1.56 4.92 -37.06
N LEU A 170 2.66 4.65 -37.78
CA LEU A 170 3.75 3.81 -37.27
C LEU A 170 4.39 4.39 -36.00
N GLU A 171 4.54 5.73 -35.95
CA GLU A 171 5.07 6.36 -34.73
C GLU A 171 4.15 6.22 -33.52
N VAL A 172 2.82 6.29 -33.71
CA VAL A 172 1.85 6.03 -32.65
C VAL A 172 1.93 4.58 -32.17
N ILE A 173 2.04 3.62 -33.11
CA ILE A 173 2.20 2.19 -32.77
C ILE A 173 3.47 2.00 -31.93
N ARG A 174 4.63 2.50 -32.41
CA ARG A 174 5.92 2.40 -31.74
C ARG A 174 5.84 2.97 -30.31
N ARG A 175 5.32 4.21 -30.15
CA ARG A 175 5.19 4.86 -28.84
C ARG A 175 4.33 4.07 -27.87
N ASN A 176 3.22 3.46 -28.33
CA ASN A 176 2.38 2.64 -27.48
C ASN A 176 3.04 1.32 -27.12
N ALA A 177 3.81 0.70 -28.03
CA ALA A 177 4.58 -0.51 -27.76
C ALA A 177 5.71 -0.24 -26.74
N GLU A 178 6.46 0.86 -26.87
CA GLU A 178 7.48 1.30 -25.91
C GLU A 178 6.88 1.56 -24.54
N ARG A 179 5.69 2.18 -24.49
CA ARG A 179 4.95 2.39 -23.23
C ARG A 179 4.56 1.06 -22.56
N MET A 180 4.06 0.10 -23.34
CA MET A 180 3.73 -1.24 -22.80
C MET A 180 4.98 -1.94 -22.26
N HIS A 181 6.09 -1.86 -22.98
CA HIS A 181 7.36 -2.43 -22.56
C HIS A 181 7.83 -1.85 -21.22
N SER A 182 7.81 -0.51 -21.08
CA SER A 182 8.16 0.15 -19.83
C SER A 182 7.22 -0.25 -18.68
N LEU A 183 5.91 -0.32 -18.95
CA LEU A 183 4.93 -0.73 -17.93
C LEU A 183 5.18 -2.17 -17.43
N ILE A 184 5.45 -3.09 -18.35
CA ILE A 184 5.76 -4.49 -17.99
C ILE A 184 7.05 -4.55 -17.16
N ALA A 185 8.09 -3.81 -17.54
CA ALA A 185 9.34 -3.73 -16.79
C ALA A 185 9.12 -3.21 -15.36
N ASP A 186 8.36 -2.10 -15.21
CA ASP A 186 8.02 -1.54 -13.90
C ASP A 186 7.23 -2.52 -13.01
N ILE A 187 6.28 -3.26 -13.60
CA ILE A 187 5.48 -4.26 -12.88
C ILE A 187 6.34 -5.42 -12.39
N LEU A 188 7.20 -5.98 -13.26
CA LEU A 188 8.09 -7.08 -12.91
C LEU A 188 9.05 -6.66 -11.80
N GLU A 189 9.61 -5.46 -11.90
CA GLU A 189 10.51 -4.94 -10.90
C GLU A 189 9.82 -4.71 -9.55
N LEU A 190 8.66 -4.05 -9.55
CA LEU A 190 7.89 -3.86 -8.32
C LEU A 190 7.53 -5.20 -7.67
N SER A 191 7.16 -6.21 -8.48
CA SER A 191 6.88 -7.57 -8.01
C SER A 191 8.09 -8.23 -7.36
N LEU A 192 9.29 -8.08 -7.96
CA LEU A 192 10.54 -8.61 -7.38
C LEU A 192 10.90 -7.91 -6.06
N ILE A 193 10.74 -6.60 -5.99
CA ILE A 193 10.99 -5.81 -4.78
C ILE A 193 10.05 -6.25 -3.64
N GLU A 194 8.75 -6.38 -3.94
CA GLU A 194 7.73 -6.69 -2.94
C GLU A 194 7.78 -8.14 -2.44
N SER A 195 8.24 -9.07 -3.28
CA SER A 195 8.46 -10.46 -2.87
C SER A 195 9.67 -10.66 -1.94
N GLY A 196 10.43 -9.59 -1.66
CA GLY A 196 11.66 -9.65 -0.86
C GLY A 196 12.83 -10.33 -1.57
N ASN A 197 12.71 -10.61 -2.87
CA ASN A 197 13.73 -11.28 -3.66
C ASN A 197 14.83 -10.34 -4.18
N VAL A 198 14.73 -9.04 -3.90
CA VAL A 198 15.74 -8.05 -4.26
C VAL A 198 16.62 -7.80 -3.04
N SER A 199 17.89 -8.17 -3.13
CA SER A 199 18.95 -7.76 -2.22
C SER A 199 19.64 -6.51 -2.76
N VAL A 200 19.96 -5.57 -1.89
CA VAL A 200 20.78 -4.40 -2.24
C VAL A 200 22.24 -4.69 -1.93
N GLU A 201 23.12 -4.46 -2.90
CA GLU A 201 24.56 -4.57 -2.71
C GLU A 201 25.14 -3.23 -2.27
N MET A 202 25.23 -3.01 -0.96
CA MET A 202 25.76 -1.77 -0.39
C MET A 202 27.24 -1.62 -0.68
N ARG A 203 27.60 -0.55 -1.40
CA ARG A 203 28.98 -0.20 -1.78
C ARG A 203 29.16 1.32 -1.67
N ASP A 204 30.42 1.76 -1.59
CA ASP A 204 30.74 3.18 -1.69
C ASP A 204 30.49 3.69 -3.11
N VAL A 205 29.52 4.58 -3.26
CA VAL A 205 29.09 5.18 -4.52
C VAL A 205 29.48 6.66 -4.55
N ARG A 206 30.24 7.08 -5.56
CA ARG A 206 30.48 8.49 -5.86
C ARG A 206 29.23 9.11 -6.48
N LEU A 207 28.45 9.79 -5.65
CA LEU A 207 27.12 10.25 -6.04
C LEU A 207 27.14 11.25 -7.22
N ALA A 208 28.13 12.15 -7.25
CA ALA A 208 28.25 13.12 -8.33
C ALA A 208 28.40 12.46 -9.71
N VAL A 209 29.12 11.34 -9.78
CA VAL A 209 29.30 10.56 -11.02
C VAL A 209 27.98 9.89 -11.43
N ALA A 210 27.33 9.20 -10.51
CA ALA A 210 26.04 8.55 -10.78
C ALA A 210 24.97 9.55 -11.27
N VAL A 211 24.90 10.72 -10.65
CA VAL A 211 23.98 11.79 -11.09
C VAL A 211 24.37 12.29 -12.48
N GLN A 212 25.65 12.45 -12.78
CA GLN A 212 26.11 12.89 -14.09
C GLN A 212 25.77 11.90 -15.20
N ASP A 213 25.88 10.60 -14.93
CA ASP A 213 25.55 9.54 -15.89
C ASP A 213 24.04 9.54 -16.20
N VAL A 214 23.20 9.68 -15.18
CA VAL A 214 21.73 9.78 -15.36
C VAL A 214 21.35 11.06 -16.10
N ILE A 215 21.95 12.20 -15.78
CA ILE A 215 21.72 13.46 -16.50
C ILE A 215 22.12 13.33 -17.97
N ALA A 216 23.26 12.70 -18.27
CA ALA A 216 23.70 12.47 -19.64
C ALA A 216 22.70 11.61 -20.42
N ALA A 217 22.16 10.55 -19.81
CA ALA A 217 21.15 9.67 -20.42
C ALA A 217 19.83 10.39 -20.71
N LEU A 218 19.44 11.36 -19.89
CA LEU A 218 18.17 12.10 -20.02
C LEU A 218 18.32 13.44 -20.77
N SER A 219 19.52 13.84 -21.14
CA SER A 219 19.83 15.15 -21.76
C SER A 219 19.04 15.40 -23.06
N ALA A 220 18.94 14.40 -23.93
CA ALA A 220 18.17 14.51 -25.17
C ALA A 220 16.70 14.79 -24.90
N LYS A 221 16.11 14.14 -23.91
CA LYS A 221 14.71 14.34 -23.51
C LYS A 221 14.49 15.71 -22.87
N ALA A 222 15.41 16.18 -22.05
CA ALA A 222 15.36 17.53 -21.48
C ALA A 222 15.47 18.62 -22.56
N ALA A 223 16.35 18.42 -23.55
CA ALA A 223 16.54 19.35 -24.67
C ALA A 223 15.29 19.57 -25.51
N THR A 224 14.46 18.53 -25.74
CA THR A 224 13.19 18.66 -26.50
C THR A 224 12.19 19.61 -25.82
N ARG A 225 12.37 19.93 -24.55
CA ARG A 225 11.51 20.85 -23.78
C ARG A 225 12.27 22.06 -23.23
N ASN A 226 13.47 22.29 -23.71
CA ASN A 226 14.36 23.38 -23.27
C ASN A 226 14.61 23.38 -21.75
N ILE A 227 14.66 22.19 -21.11
CA ILE A 227 14.87 22.06 -19.67
C ILE A 227 16.37 21.96 -19.36
N THR A 228 16.82 22.77 -18.42
CA THR A 228 18.22 22.76 -17.93
C THR A 228 18.38 21.75 -16.82
N LEU A 229 19.27 20.75 -16.99
CA LEU A 229 19.64 19.79 -15.94
C LEU A 229 20.91 20.26 -15.23
N LYS A 230 20.93 20.28 -13.89
CA LYS A 230 22.06 20.74 -13.09
C LYS A 230 22.45 19.66 -12.08
N ASN A 231 23.73 19.35 -12.02
CA ASN A 231 24.33 18.54 -10.98
C ASN A 231 25.03 19.46 -9.98
N GLU A 232 24.48 19.63 -8.80
CA GLU A 232 25.04 20.42 -7.69
C GLU A 232 25.54 19.52 -6.56
N VAL A 233 25.73 18.22 -6.84
CA VAL A 233 26.32 17.26 -5.89
C VAL A 233 27.82 17.50 -5.79
N PRO A 234 28.38 17.67 -4.60
CA PRO A 234 29.85 17.80 -4.43
C PRO A 234 30.59 16.57 -4.96
N ASP A 235 31.72 16.76 -5.64
CA ASP A 235 32.55 15.66 -6.16
C ASP A 235 33.07 14.73 -5.05
N THR A 236 33.11 15.23 -3.82
CA THR A 236 33.49 14.48 -2.62
C THR A 236 32.38 13.66 -2.01
N ALA A 237 31.12 13.81 -2.49
CA ALA A 237 29.98 13.11 -1.96
C ALA A 237 30.06 11.61 -2.28
N VAL A 238 30.17 10.81 -1.22
CA VAL A 238 30.18 9.35 -1.28
C VAL A 238 29.11 8.83 -0.33
N ILE A 239 28.25 8.00 -0.84
CA ILE A 239 27.16 7.35 -0.09
C ILE A 239 27.36 5.84 -0.09
N SER A 240 26.86 5.14 0.93
CA SER A 240 26.81 3.68 0.93
C SER A 240 25.46 3.24 0.35
N ALA A 241 25.48 2.67 -0.85
CA ALA A 241 24.27 2.27 -1.55
C ALA A 241 24.53 1.24 -2.67
N ASP A 242 23.48 0.69 -3.24
CA ASP A 242 23.54 -0.05 -4.49
C ASP A 242 23.45 0.93 -5.67
N ILE A 243 24.53 0.98 -6.48
CA ILE A 243 24.66 1.92 -7.59
C ILE A 243 23.51 1.80 -8.60
N VAL A 244 23.10 0.56 -8.96
CA VAL A 244 22.04 0.31 -9.93
C VAL A 244 20.71 0.86 -9.42
N ARG A 245 20.46 0.68 -8.13
CA ARG A 245 19.22 1.15 -7.49
C ARG A 245 19.20 2.66 -7.29
N ILE A 246 20.35 3.27 -6.99
CA ILE A 246 20.47 4.74 -6.93
C ILE A 246 20.22 5.36 -8.31
N GLU A 247 20.88 4.86 -9.36
CA GLU A 247 20.68 5.34 -10.73
C GLU A 247 19.22 5.22 -11.16
N GLN A 248 18.56 4.14 -10.77
CA GLN A 248 17.16 3.93 -11.05
C GLN A 248 16.23 4.92 -10.31
N MET A 249 16.46 5.14 -9.02
CA MET A 249 15.71 6.15 -8.26
C MET A 249 15.89 7.54 -8.85
N LEU A 250 17.14 7.92 -9.19
CA LEU A 250 17.46 9.18 -9.84
C LEU A 250 16.79 9.31 -11.21
N THR A 251 16.84 8.25 -12.03
CA THR A 251 16.19 8.23 -13.34
C THR A 251 14.69 8.48 -13.23
N ASN A 252 14.01 7.80 -12.29
CA ASN A 252 12.57 7.98 -12.07
C ASN A 252 12.23 9.40 -11.61
N LEU A 253 13.02 9.98 -10.70
CA LEU A 253 12.77 11.32 -10.20
C LEU A 253 13.10 12.41 -11.23
N ILE A 254 14.24 12.31 -11.92
CA ILE A 254 14.66 13.29 -12.94
C ILE A 254 13.74 13.21 -14.15
N ASP A 255 13.33 12.01 -14.60
CA ASP A 255 12.38 11.85 -15.70
C ASP A 255 11.01 12.46 -15.36
N ASN A 256 10.51 12.27 -14.14
CA ASN A 256 9.31 12.94 -13.67
C ASN A 256 9.48 14.46 -13.62
N ALA A 257 10.60 14.96 -13.13
CA ALA A 257 10.92 16.38 -13.08
C ALA A 257 11.00 17.03 -14.48
N ILE A 258 11.45 16.27 -15.50
CA ILE A 258 11.42 16.72 -16.91
C ILE A 258 9.99 16.69 -17.44
N LYS A 259 9.24 15.63 -17.21
CA LYS A 259 7.87 15.43 -17.73
C LYS A 259 6.89 16.50 -17.26
N PHE A 260 6.95 16.85 -15.98
CA PHE A 260 6.01 17.76 -15.32
C PHE A 260 6.57 19.18 -15.16
N ASN A 261 7.71 19.46 -15.80
CA ASN A 261 8.26 20.82 -15.83
C ASN A 261 7.51 21.72 -16.83
N ARG A 262 7.69 23.01 -16.63
CA ARG A 262 7.35 24.03 -17.64
C ARG A 262 8.45 24.10 -18.68
N GLU A 263 8.12 24.56 -19.87
CA GLU A 263 9.10 24.83 -20.93
C GLU A 263 10.13 25.88 -20.45
N GLY A 264 11.40 25.62 -20.72
CA GLY A 264 12.49 26.49 -20.26
C GLY A 264 12.79 26.40 -18.75
N GLY A 265 12.21 25.43 -18.06
CA GLY A 265 12.47 25.22 -16.65
C GLY A 265 13.81 24.56 -16.34
N SER A 266 14.02 24.19 -15.07
CA SER A 266 15.23 23.52 -14.63
C SER A 266 14.93 22.34 -13.70
N VAL A 267 15.86 21.38 -13.65
CA VAL A 267 15.92 20.30 -12.70
C VAL A 267 17.30 20.31 -12.06
N THR A 268 17.37 20.38 -10.75
CA THR A 268 18.62 20.44 -9.99
C THR A 268 18.71 19.24 -9.05
N VAL A 269 19.82 18.52 -9.11
CA VAL A 269 20.13 17.46 -8.14
C VAL A 269 21.16 17.98 -7.16
N SER A 270 20.87 17.90 -5.88
CA SER A 270 21.76 18.34 -4.80
C SER A 270 21.89 17.27 -3.71
N PHE A 271 22.90 17.42 -2.87
CA PHE A 271 23.20 16.49 -1.80
C PHE A 271 23.48 17.26 -0.50
N ASP A 272 23.03 16.69 0.60
CA ASP A 272 23.31 17.19 1.94
C ASP A 272 23.56 16.02 2.88
N HIS A 273 24.48 16.21 3.83
CA HIS A 273 24.78 15.25 4.89
C HIS A 273 24.50 15.91 6.24
N THR A 274 23.48 15.42 6.94
CA THR A 274 23.06 16.02 8.21
C THR A 274 22.59 14.91 9.17
N ASP A 275 23.01 14.99 10.43
CA ASP A 275 22.56 14.11 11.52
C ASP A 275 22.70 12.60 11.22
N GLY A 276 23.79 12.21 10.53
CA GLY A 276 24.06 10.81 10.19
C GLY A 276 23.18 10.27 9.06
N ASN A 277 22.54 11.15 8.28
CA ASN A 277 21.78 10.81 7.10
C ASN A 277 22.34 11.52 5.85
N ASP A 278 22.31 10.78 4.75
CA ASP A 278 22.64 11.25 3.41
C ASP A 278 21.34 11.60 2.68
N THR A 279 21.15 12.86 2.32
CA THR A 279 19.94 13.35 1.65
C THR A 279 20.23 13.76 0.23
N ILE A 280 19.61 13.08 -0.74
CA ILE A 280 19.66 13.40 -2.17
C ILE A 280 18.37 14.13 -2.52
N ARG A 281 18.46 15.34 -3.08
CA ARG A 281 17.29 16.12 -3.49
C ARG A 281 17.25 16.28 -5.00
N VAL A 282 16.07 16.07 -5.58
CA VAL A 282 15.77 16.37 -6.98
C VAL A 282 14.70 17.44 -6.98
N ALA A 283 15.08 18.67 -7.33
CA ALA A 283 14.20 19.83 -7.36
C ALA A 283 13.91 20.25 -8.79
N ASP A 284 12.64 20.51 -9.11
CA ASP A 284 12.19 21.03 -10.38
C ASP A 284 11.47 22.38 -10.22
N THR A 285 11.41 23.14 -11.31
CA THR A 285 10.67 24.40 -11.40
C THR A 285 9.33 24.24 -12.11
N GLY A 286 8.73 23.06 -12.05
CA GLY A 286 7.54 22.66 -12.78
C GLY A 286 6.23 23.18 -12.21
N GLU A 287 5.15 22.48 -12.51
CA GLU A 287 3.79 22.89 -12.16
C GLU A 287 3.48 22.73 -10.67
N GLY A 288 4.27 21.96 -9.97
CA GLY A 288 3.99 21.60 -8.56
C GLY A 288 2.81 20.64 -8.42
N ILE A 289 2.53 20.26 -7.17
CA ILE A 289 1.52 19.27 -6.80
C ILE A 289 0.56 19.90 -5.81
N LEU A 290 -0.74 19.69 -6.00
CA LEU A 290 -1.76 20.12 -5.03
C LEU A 290 -1.61 19.37 -3.71
N PRO A 291 -1.85 20.01 -2.55
CA PRO A 291 -1.68 19.40 -1.23
C PRO A 291 -2.46 18.08 -1.05
N GLU A 292 -3.65 17.99 -1.62
CA GLU A 292 -4.53 16.81 -1.56
C GLU A 292 -3.96 15.56 -2.23
N HIS A 293 -2.94 15.72 -3.09
CA HIS A 293 -2.30 14.61 -3.80
C HIS A 293 -1.00 14.16 -3.14
N ILE A 294 -0.37 14.98 -2.28
CA ILE A 294 0.98 14.76 -1.74
C ILE A 294 1.11 13.41 -1.05
N ASP A 295 0.15 13.04 -0.22
CA ASP A 295 0.19 11.77 0.53
C ASP A 295 0.04 10.55 -0.37
N ARG A 296 -0.53 10.73 -1.57
CA ARG A 296 -0.93 9.66 -2.47
C ARG A 296 -0.01 9.45 -3.67
N ILE A 297 0.88 10.39 -3.99
CA ILE A 297 1.73 10.30 -5.19
C ILE A 297 2.66 9.08 -5.21
N PHE A 298 2.91 8.46 -4.05
CA PHE A 298 3.70 7.24 -3.92
C PHE A 298 2.84 5.96 -3.97
N GLU A 299 1.51 6.08 -4.11
CA GLU A 299 0.61 4.94 -4.35
C GLU A 299 0.82 4.41 -5.78
N ARG A 300 0.65 3.09 -5.97
CA ARG A 300 0.78 2.45 -7.28
C ARG A 300 -0.31 2.94 -8.23
N PHE A 301 0.05 3.25 -9.48
CA PHE A 301 -0.83 3.78 -10.53
C PHE A 301 -1.52 5.10 -10.20
N TYR A 302 -1.11 5.76 -9.10
CA TYR A 302 -1.68 7.05 -8.76
C TYR A 302 -1.21 8.14 -9.73
N ARG A 303 -2.14 8.99 -10.15
CA ARG A 303 -1.93 10.09 -11.09
C ARG A 303 -2.89 11.22 -10.75
N THR A 304 -2.40 12.44 -10.66
CA THR A 304 -3.19 13.63 -10.34
C THR A 304 -4.22 13.96 -11.42
N ASP A 305 -3.88 13.74 -12.70
CA ASP A 305 -4.76 13.86 -13.85
C ASP A 305 -4.51 12.70 -14.84
N ARG A 306 -5.50 11.82 -14.95
CA ARG A 306 -5.42 10.62 -15.80
C ARG A 306 -5.39 10.95 -17.30
N ALA A 307 -6.05 12.04 -17.74
CA ALA A 307 -6.13 12.39 -19.15
C ALA A 307 -4.80 13.00 -19.62
N ARG A 308 -4.33 14.03 -18.96
CA ARG A 308 -3.09 14.73 -19.28
C ARG A 308 -1.85 13.84 -19.11
N SER A 309 -1.84 13.04 -18.08
CA SER A 309 -0.73 12.11 -17.83
C SER A 309 -0.62 10.98 -18.88
N ARG A 310 -1.70 10.63 -19.62
CA ARG A 310 -1.62 9.70 -20.75
C ARG A 310 -0.86 10.30 -21.95
N GLU A 311 -1.01 11.57 -22.19
CA GLU A 311 -0.29 12.28 -23.27
C GLU A 311 1.19 12.45 -22.94
N ILE A 312 1.51 12.75 -21.67
CA ILE A 312 2.88 12.96 -21.20
C ILE A 312 3.66 11.66 -21.04
N GLY A 313 2.97 10.51 -20.91
CA GLY A 313 3.58 9.19 -20.85
C GLY A 313 4.21 8.86 -19.49
N GLY A 314 3.43 8.25 -18.59
CA GLY A 314 3.92 7.71 -17.32
C GLY A 314 3.13 6.45 -16.95
N THR A 315 3.73 5.53 -16.23
CA THR A 315 3.10 4.30 -15.74
C THR A 315 2.35 4.49 -14.43
N GLY A 316 2.73 5.53 -13.65
CA GLY A 316 2.27 5.72 -12.27
C GLY A 316 2.92 4.76 -11.28
N LEU A 317 3.97 4.04 -11.68
CA LEU A 317 4.73 3.10 -10.84
C LEU A 317 6.08 3.66 -10.39
N GLY A 318 6.67 4.58 -11.14
CA GLY A 318 8.03 5.08 -10.89
C GLY A 318 8.25 5.63 -9.47
N LEU A 319 7.32 6.43 -8.92
CA LEU A 319 7.43 6.94 -7.54
C LEU A 319 7.21 5.85 -6.49
N ALA A 320 6.36 4.86 -6.75
CA ALA A 320 6.20 3.70 -5.88
C ALA A 320 7.49 2.87 -5.84
N ILE A 321 8.15 2.68 -6.99
CA ILE A 321 9.47 2.02 -7.08
C ILE A 321 10.51 2.80 -6.27
N VAL A 322 10.60 4.12 -6.42
CA VAL A 322 11.51 4.98 -5.63
C VAL A 322 11.29 4.76 -4.13
N LYS A 323 10.05 4.78 -3.66
CA LYS A 323 9.70 4.56 -2.26
C LYS A 323 10.14 3.19 -1.74
N HIS A 324 9.94 2.14 -2.53
CA HIS A 324 10.35 0.79 -2.14
C HIS A 324 11.87 0.63 -2.13
N LEU A 325 12.56 1.17 -3.15
CA LEU A 325 14.03 1.14 -3.21
C LEU A 325 14.68 1.92 -2.07
N ALA A 326 14.15 3.09 -1.72
CA ALA A 326 14.62 3.84 -0.55
C ALA A 326 14.49 3.02 0.75
N LYS A 327 13.33 2.34 0.94
CA LYS A 327 13.14 1.44 2.09
C LYS A 327 14.09 0.25 2.12
N LEU A 328 14.42 -0.35 0.96
CA LEU A 328 15.40 -1.43 0.88
C LEU A 328 16.80 -0.98 1.31
N HIS A 329 17.13 0.30 1.16
CA HIS A 329 18.35 0.92 1.67
C HIS A 329 18.26 1.36 3.15
N GLY A 330 17.15 1.04 3.85
CA GLY A 330 16.90 1.47 5.22
C GLY A 330 16.51 2.95 5.35
N GLY A 331 16.21 3.60 4.23
CA GLY A 331 15.87 5.01 4.13
C GLY A 331 14.40 5.30 3.85
N GLU A 332 14.12 6.54 3.50
CA GLU A 332 12.80 7.01 3.15
C GLU A 332 12.81 8.02 2.00
N VAL A 333 11.64 8.27 1.42
CA VAL A 333 11.45 9.33 0.42
C VAL A 333 10.36 10.28 0.90
N SER A 334 10.60 11.58 0.70
CA SER A 334 9.65 12.65 1.00
C SER A 334 9.51 13.60 -0.18
N VAL A 335 8.48 14.44 -0.13
CA VAL A 335 8.20 15.43 -1.16
C VAL A 335 7.79 16.75 -0.52
N ASN A 336 8.26 17.83 -1.07
CA ASN A 336 7.81 19.19 -0.78
C ASN A 336 7.45 19.86 -2.11
N SER A 337 6.22 20.35 -2.24
CA SER A 337 5.74 20.94 -3.48
C SER A 337 4.80 22.10 -3.23
N VAL A 338 4.91 23.11 -4.07
CA VAL A 338 4.00 24.25 -4.09
C VAL A 338 3.51 24.42 -5.53
N LEU A 339 2.19 24.44 -5.70
CA LEU A 339 1.56 24.60 -7.01
C LEU A 339 2.08 25.88 -7.71
N GLY A 340 2.53 25.73 -8.96
CA GLY A 340 3.09 26.82 -9.77
C GLY A 340 4.54 27.19 -9.46
N GLN A 341 5.17 26.61 -8.43
CA GLN A 341 6.56 26.92 -8.07
C GLN A 341 7.52 25.75 -8.33
N GLY A 342 7.01 24.51 -8.33
CA GLY A 342 7.77 23.28 -8.57
C GLY A 342 7.69 22.29 -7.44
N THR A 343 8.50 21.22 -7.55
CA THR A 343 8.53 20.10 -6.62
C THR A 343 9.97 19.76 -6.23
N THR A 344 10.17 19.36 -5.00
CA THR A 344 11.43 18.79 -4.50
C THR A 344 11.15 17.43 -3.89
N PHE A 345 11.70 16.39 -4.51
CA PHE A 345 11.75 15.04 -3.93
C PHE A 345 13.06 14.87 -3.17
N SER A 346 12.99 14.27 -1.98
CA SER A 346 14.16 13.99 -1.14
C SER A 346 14.22 12.51 -0.82
N ILE A 347 15.34 11.86 -1.15
CA ILE A 347 15.70 10.51 -0.74
C ILE A 347 16.63 10.65 0.45
N VAL A 348 16.23 10.11 1.61
CA VAL A 348 17.02 10.13 2.84
C VAL A 348 17.50 8.71 3.10
N LEU A 349 18.82 8.52 3.15
CA LEU A 349 19.46 7.24 3.40
C LEU A 349 20.29 7.33 4.69
N PRO A 350 20.33 6.25 5.50
CA PRO A 350 21.21 6.23 6.66
C PRO A 350 22.67 6.27 6.20
N SER A 351 23.45 7.21 6.72
CA SER A 351 24.88 7.23 6.49
C SER A 351 25.56 6.18 7.37
N LEU A 352 26.39 5.33 6.79
CA LEU A 352 27.24 4.47 7.58
C LEU A 352 28.28 5.35 8.31
N ALA A 353 28.30 5.27 9.64
CA ALA A 353 29.32 5.92 10.44
C ALA A 353 30.70 5.49 9.93
N ARG A 354 31.48 6.44 9.41
CA ARG A 354 32.84 6.24 8.96
C ARG A 354 33.81 6.40 10.12
#